data_f117cddc1f423dfb33427e5a8e4c78a4
#
_entry.id   f117cddc1f423dfb33427e5a8e4c78a4
#
_cell.length_a   1.000
_cell.length_b   1.000
_cell.length_c   1.000
_cell.angle_alpha   90.00
_cell.angle_beta   90.00
_cell.angle_gamma   90.00
#
_symmetry.space_group_name_H-M   'P 1'
#
loop_
_entity.id
_entity.type
_entity.pdbx_description
1 polymer ?
#
loop_
_entity_poly.entity_id
_entity_poly.type
_entity_poly.pdbx_seq_one_letter_code
_entity_poly.pdbx_strand_id
1 'polypeptide(L)'
;MCIRDRVYTKANRDARAAIQFNDITQAWFPVTLEDQVYNAVRLPDDFATFTLEDMTRQVLRPQAESVVDALAAPLISEMTAIVTDASIPAVAPDGSNIRQVLIKARQVLNERKIPAADRWFAVGSDIEAAILSDTLLQKVNESGSSEVLRNATIGRLFGFTIVADPTLPSDFGIAYHRDAFAHVTRPSRQPDGAAFSASVAQDGYALRWIQHYNPLQLEDQSVVDTFFGATTLDANRAVSVELAP
;
A
#
# COMPACT_ATOMS: atom_id res chain seq x y z
N MET A 1 19.15 -1.35 -10.51
CA MET A 1 20.26 -1.25 -11.50
C MET A 1 21.20 -0.13 -11.07
N CYS A 2 22.37 -0.48 -10.50
CA CYS A 2 23.31 0.50 -9.93
C CYS A 2 24.34 0.96 -10.97
N ILE A 3 23.90 1.68 -11.99
CA ILE A 3 24.84 2.34 -12.94
C ILE A 3 25.28 3.73 -12.40
N ARG A 4 24.68 4.22 -11.28
CA ARG A 4 24.89 5.58 -10.77
C ARG A 4 26.19 5.81 -10.02
N ASP A 5 26.89 4.78 -9.58
CA ASP A 5 27.93 4.95 -8.55
C ASP A 5 29.33 5.27 -9.09
N ARG A 6 29.53 5.19 -10.42
CA ARG A 6 30.84 5.46 -11.00
C ARG A 6 30.72 6.35 -12.23
N VAL A 7 31.03 7.62 -12.07
CA VAL A 7 31.12 8.60 -13.15
C VAL A 7 32.57 8.93 -13.41
N TYR A 8 33.03 8.73 -14.64
CA TYR A 8 34.37 9.10 -15.06
C TYR A 8 34.35 10.48 -15.73
N THR A 9 35.24 11.36 -15.29
CA THR A 9 35.35 12.74 -15.78
C THR A 9 36.33 12.87 -16.94
N LYS A 10 36.27 14.00 -17.64
CA LYS A 10 37.24 14.35 -18.68
C LYS A 10 38.69 14.33 -18.16
N ALA A 11 38.94 14.73 -16.90
CA ALA A 11 40.25 14.69 -16.27
C ALA A 11 40.86 13.27 -16.25
N ASN A 12 40.07 12.23 -16.05
CA ASN A 12 40.53 10.85 -16.09
C ASN A 12 40.97 10.45 -17.52
N ARG A 13 40.27 10.94 -18.54
CA ARG A 13 40.63 10.73 -19.94
C ARG A 13 41.88 11.50 -20.33
N ASP A 14 42.00 12.74 -19.91
CA ASP A 14 43.14 13.61 -20.21
C ASP A 14 44.45 13.09 -19.57
N ALA A 15 44.37 12.36 -18.46
CA ALA A 15 45.49 11.62 -17.84
C ALA A 15 45.91 10.38 -18.64
N ARG A 16 45.37 10.15 -19.85
CA ARG A 16 45.61 8.97 -20.70
C ARG A 16 45.31 7.61 -20.03
N ALA A 17 44.47 7.62 -18.97
CA ALA A 17 43.96 6.39 -18.39
C ALA A 17 43.01 5.69 -19.36
N ALA A 18 43.11 4.38 -19.48
CA ALA A 18 42.16 3.60 -20.27
C ALA A 18 40.73 3.76 -19.72
N ILE A 19 39.75 3.80 -20.63
CA ILE A 19 38.34 3.79 -20.21
C ILE A 19 38.08 2.48 -19.46
N GLN A 20 37.55 2.59 -18.25
CA GLN A 20 37.17 1.45 -17.43
C GLN A 20 35.68 1.16 -17.67
N PHE A 21 35.41 -0.08 -18.02
CA PHE A 21 34.05 -0.59 -18.14
C PHE A 21 33.66 -1.26 -16.81
N ASN A 22 32.44 -1.00 -16.36
CA ASN A 22 31.89 -1.69 -15.21
C ASN A 22 30.88 -2.74 -15.71
N ASP A 23 30.91 -3.91 -15.10
CA ASP A 23 29.91 -4.92 -15.33
C ASP A 23 28.57 -4.50 -14.74
N ILE A 24 27.47 -4.82 -15.45
CA ILE A 24 26.12 -4.59 -14.95
C ILE A 24 25.78 -5.69 -13.97
N THR A 25 25.73 -5.35 -12.69
CA THR A 25 25.21 -6.22 -11.65
C THR A 25 23.72 -5.98 -11.46
N GLN A 26 22.91 -7.02 -11.64
CA GLN A 26 21.47 -6.97 -11.30
C GLN A 26 21.27 -7.59 -9.92
N ALA A 27 20.69 -6.85 -9.01
CA ALA A 27 20.18 -7.40 -7.77
C ALA A 27 18.72 -7.82 -7.96
N TRP A 28 18.42 -9.07 -7.63
CA TRP A 28 17.07 -9.63 -7.67
C TRP A 28 16.52 -9.66 -6.24
N PHE A 29 15.34 -9.13 -6.03
CA PHE A 29 14.60 -9.22 -4.79
C PHE A 29 13.46 -10.23 -5.00
N PRO A 30 13.55 -11.43 -4.40
CA PRO A 30 12.46 -12.39 -4.49
C PRO A 30 11.29 -11.89 -3.62
N VAL A 31 10.09 -11.91 -4.19
CA VAL A 31 8.84 -11.78 -3.43
C VAL A 31 8.24 -13.18 -3.36
N THR A 32 8.21 -13.75 -2.17
CA THR A 32 7.64 -15.09 -1.96
C THR A 32 6.12 -14.97 -1.79
N LEU A 33 5.39 -15.89 -2.40
CA LEU A 33 3.93 -16.01 -2.28
C LEU A 33 3.64 -17.26 -1.44
N GLU A 34 3.86 -17.16 -0.14
CA GLU A 34 3.71 -18.29 0.79
C GLU A 34 2.33 -18.34 1.42
N ASP A 35 1.70 -17.19 1.53
CA ASP A 35 0.40 -17.07 2.19
C ASP A 35 -0.75 -17.12 1.19
N GLN A 36 -1.84 -17.75 1.61
CA GLN A 36 -3.11 -17.81 0.89
C GLN A 36 -4.22 -17.27 1.80
N VAL A 37 -4.92 -16.27 1.32
CA VAL A 37 -6.13 -15.78 1.97
C VAL A 37 -7.36 -16.32 1.23
N TYR A 38 -8.39 -16.69 1.98
CA TYR A 38 -9.66 -17.12 1.40
C TYR A 38 -10.83 -16.67 2.28
N ASN A 39 -11.97 -16.48 1.63
CA ASN A 39 -13.26 -16.36 2.28
C ASN A 39 -14.18 -17.43 1.67
N ALA A 40 -14.77 -18.28 2.51
CA ALA A 40 -15.63 -19.38 2.11
C ALA A 40 -17.00 -19.25 2.78
N VAL A 41 -18.06 -19.27 1.99
CA VAL A 41 -19.44 -19.16 2.45
C VAL A 41 -20.24 -20.36 1.98
N ARG A 42 -21.11 -20.88 2.85
CA ARG A 42 -22.10 -21.91 2.55
C ARG A 42 -23.44 -21.26 2.28
N LEU A 43 -24.10 -21.75 1.27
CA LEU A 43 -25.41 -21.28 0.84
C LEU A 43 -26.36 -22.48 0.85
N PRO A 44 -27.03 -22.76 1.97
CA PRO A 44 -28.04 -23.82 2.03
C PRO A 44 -29.15 -23.61 1.02
N ASP A 45 -29.74 -24.67 0.52
CA ASP A 45 -30.79 -24.64 -0.52
C ASP A 45 -32.01 -23.81 -0.11
N ASP A 46 -32.36 -23.81 1.17
CA ASP A 46 -33.45 -23.00 1.71
C ASP A 46 -33.12 -21.50 1.64
N PHE A 47 -31.90 -21.09 2.04
CA PHE A 47 -31.43 -19.71 1.90
C PHE A 47 -31.37 -19.30 0.43
N ALA A 48 -30.78 -20.12 -0.41
CA ALA A 48 -30.67 -19.85 -1.85
C ALA A 48 -32.06 -19.71 -2.54
N THR A 49 -33.03 -20.48 -2.08
CA THR A 49 -34.41 -20.52 -2.68
C THR A 49 -35.29 -19.37 -2.17
N PHE A 50 -35.21 -19.03 -0.87
CA PHE A 50 -36.22 -18.15 -0.27
C PHE A 50 -35.66 -16.76 0.09
N THR A 51 -34.34 -16.59 0.19
CA THR A 51 -33.75 -15.37 0.70
C THR A 51 -32.76 -14.69 -0.26
N LEU A 52 -32.10 -15.49 -1.11
CA LEU A 52 -31.07 -14.95 -2.01
C LEU A 52 -31.74 -14.31 -3.24
N GLU A 53 -31.67 -12.96 -3.31
CA GLU A 53 -32.17 -12.19 -4.45
C GLU A 53 -31.07 -11.90 -5.48
N ASP A 54 -29.85 -11.60 -5.01
CA ASP A 54 -28.69 -11.23 -5.84
C ASP A 54 -27.40 -11.83 -5.27
N MET A 55 -26.92 -12.89 -5.90
CA MET A 55 -25.68 -13.59 -5.52
C MET A 55 -24.47 -12.66 -5.51
N THR A 56 -24.38 -11.79 -6.50
CA THR A 56 -23.22 -10.88 -6.63
C THR A 56 -23.18 -9.88 -5.51
N ARG A 57 -24.30 -9.24 -5.23
CA ARG A 57 -24.38 -8.17 -4.24
C ARG A 57 -24.35 -8.68 -2.80
N GLN A 58 -25.05 -9.80 -2.55
CA GLN A 58 -25.21 -10.30 -1.17
C GLN A 58 -24.09 -11.22 -0.73
N VAL A 59 -23.41 -11.91 -1.65
CA VAL A 59 -22.39 -12.91 -1.34
C VAL A 59 -21.03 -12.57 -1.92
N LEU A 60 -20.90 -12.44 -3.23
CA LEU A 60 -19.59 -12.31 -3.86
C LEU A 60 -18.86 -11.02 -3.52
N ARG A 61 -19.58 -9.91 -3.50
CA ARG A 61 -18.99 -8.60 -3.19
C ARG A 61 -18.44 -8.55 -1.77
N PRO A 62 -19.19 -8.92 -0.72
CA PRO A 62 -18.65 -8.99 0.65
C PRO A 62 -17.48 -9.99 0.81
N GLN A 63 -17.52 -11.12 0.09
CA GLN A 63 -16.42 -12.09 0.10
C GLN A 63 -15.15 -11.46 -0.50
N ALA A 64 -15.27 -10.81 -1.66
CA ALA A 64 -14.14 -10.18 -2.33
C ALA A 64 -13.59 -9.02 -1.50
N GLU A 65 -14.44 -8.16 -0.93
CA GLU A 65 -14.04 -7.06 -0.03
C GLU A 65 -13.28 -7.61 1.19
N SER A 66 -13.78 -8.65 1.85
CA SER A 66 -13.11 -9.30 2.98
C SER A 66 -11.73 -9.87 2.64
N VAL A 67 -11.58 -10.45 1.44
CA VAL A 67 -10.28 -10.96 0.98
C VAL A 67 -9.32 -9.82 0.70
N VAL A 68 -9.79 -8.75 0.03
CA VAL A 68 -8.95 -7.58 -0.28
C VAL A 68 -8.49 -6.86 1.00
N ASP A 69 -9.36 -6.71 1.99
CA ASP A 69 -9.00 -6.12 3.28
C ASP A 69 -7.90 -6.93 3.99
N ALA A 70 -7.98 -8.26 3.92
CA ALA A 70 -6.96 -9.13 4.50
C ALA A 70 -5.61 -9.03 3.79
N LEU A 71 -5.56 -8.64 2.50
CA LEU A 71 -4.33 -8.46 1.74
C LEU A 71 -3.53 -7.22 2.19
N ALA A 72 -4.15 -6.26 2.86
CA ALA A 72 -3.46 -5.08 3.37
C ALA A 72 -2.52 -5.40 4.55
N ALA A 73 -2.86 -6.37 5.39
CA ALA A 73 -2.15 -6.65 6.63
C ALA A 73 -0.64 -6.93 6.47
N PRO A 74 -0.15 -7.75 5.52
CA PRO A 74 1.29 -7.96 5.33
C PRO A 74 2.01 -6.70 4.87
N LEU A 75 1.39 -5.90 4.00
CA LEU A 75 1.97 -4.64 3.55
C LEU A 75 2.10 -3.65 4.72
N ILE A 76 1.08 -3.57 5.58
CA ILE A 76 1.10 -2.76 6.80
C ILE A 76 2.21 -3.23 7.74
N SER A 77 2.40 -4.55 7.90
CA SER A 77 3.48 -5.10 8.71
C SER A 77 4.86 -4.67 8.20
N GLU A 78 5.08 -4.71 6.88
CA GLU A 78 6.31 -4.21 6.24
C GLU A 78 6.49 -2.69 6.42
N MET A 79 5.42 -1.91 6.33
CA MET A 79 5.44 -0.47 6.53
C MET A 79 5.77 -0.09 7.98
N THR A 80 5.17 -0.77 8.96
CA THR A 80 5.40 -0.51 10.38
C THR A 80 6.78 -0.99 10.87
N ALA A 81 7.42 -1.90 10.14
CA ALA A 81 8.80 -2.31 10.40
C ALA A 81 9.86 -1.26 9.98
N ILE A 82 9.47 -0.22 9.23
CA ILE A 82 10.39 0.88 8.86
C ILE A 82 10.71 1.70 10.10
N VAL A 83 12.00 1.84 10.39
CA VAL A 83 12.49 2.58 11.55
C VAL A 83 12.32 4.08 11.33
N THR A 84 11.85 4.76 12.37
CA THR A 84 11.74 6.22 12.40
C THR A 84 13.14 6.86 12.35
N ASP A 85 13.30 7.85 11.49
CA ASP A 85 14.56 8.61 11.42
C ASP A 85 14.62 9.61 12.59
N ALA A 86 15.67 9.54 13.40
CA ALA A 86 15.84 10.39 14.60
C ALA A 86 15.83 11.91 14.31
N SER A 87 16.00 12.32 13.05
CA SER A 87 15.92 13.73 12.66
C SER A 87 14.48 14.23 12.49
N ILE A 88 13.49 13.33 12.48
CA ILE A 88 12.08 13.66 12.32
C ILE A 88 11.44 13.71 13.71
N PRO A 89 10.90 14.86 14.11
CA PRO A 89 10.21 14.95 15.38
C PRO A 89 8.88 14.16 15.32
N ALA A 90 8.46 13.60 16.44
CA ALA A 90 7.14 13.02 16.57
C ALA A 90 6.04 14.06 16.33
N VAL A 91 4.91 13.65 15.79
CA VAL A 91 3.76 14.54 15.56
C VAL A 91 3.16 14.92 16.91
N ALA A 92 2.96 16.20 17.14
CA ALA A 92 2.25 16.67 18.33
C ALA A 92 0.75 16.34 18.21
N PRO A 93 0.10 15.87 19.29
CA PRO A 93 -1.32 15.49 19.25
C PRO A 93 -2.27 16.61 18.80
N ASP A 94 -1.88 17.87 19.03
CA ASP A 94 -2.62 19.06 18.58
C ASP A 94 -2.34 19.46 17.12
N GLY A 95 -1.50 18.71 16.42
CA GLY A 95 -1.11 18.97 15.03
C GLY A 95 -0.19 20.19 14.84
N SER A 96 0.24 20.88 15.90
CA SER A 96 0.98 22.16 15.81
C SER A 96 2.30 22.07 15.04
N ASN A 97 2.95 20.90 15.02
CA ASN A 97 4.23 20.67 14.37
C ASN A 97 4.14 19.85 13.06
N ILE A 98 2.96 19.45 12.62
CA ILE A 98 2.78 18.52 11.48
C ILE A 98 3.47 19.02 10.19
N ARG A 99 3.50 20.32 9.98
CA ARG A 99 4.20 20.92 8.84
C ARG A 99 5.71 20.72 8.91
N GLN A 100 6.29 20.84 10.11
CA GLN A 100 7.72 20.61 10.31
C GLN A 100 8.06 19.14 10.07
N VAL A 101 7.21 18.23 10.53
CA VAL A 101 7.35 16.79 10.31
C VAL A 101 7.34 16.47 8.83
N LEU A 102 6.38 16.97 8.06
CA LEU A 102 6.31 16.75 6.60
C LEU A 102 7.52 17.36 5.86
N ILE A 103 7.96 18.55 6.25
CA ILE A 103 9.15 19.19 5.68
C ILE A 103 10.39 18.35 5.97
N LYS A 104 10.54 17.84 7.20
CA LYS A 104 11.67 16.98 7.60
C LYS A 104 11.65 15.64 6.88
N ALA A 105 10.51 14.97 6.80
CA ALA A 105 10.36 13.75 6.02
C ALA A 105 10.77 13.96 4.54
N ARG A 106 10.34 15.09 3.96
CA ARG A 106 10.76 15.47 2.61
C ARG A 106 12.25 15.73 2.52
N GLN A 107 12.85 16.40 3.50
CA GLN A 107 14.28 16.67 3.56
C GLN A 107 15.08 15.37 3.57
N VAL A 108 14.74 14.43 4.45
CA VAL A 108 15.40 13.12 4.56
C VAL A 108 15.33 12.34 3.24
N LEU A 109 14.17 12.28 2.59
CA LEU A 109 14.04 11.62 1.29
C LEU A 109 14.87 12.33 0.19
N ASN A 110 15.01 13.66 0.24
CA ASN A 110 15.86 14.39 -0.69
C ASN A 110 17.36 14.14 -0.45
N GLU A 111 17.79 14.07 0.81
CA GLU A 111 19.18 13.74 1.20
C GLU A 111 19.54 12.33 0.73
N ARG A 112 18.60 11.39 0.81
CA ARG A 112 18.71 10.04 0.26
C ARG A 112 18.60 9.98 -1.27
N LYS A 113 18.44 11.14 -1.96
CA LYS A 113 18.34 11.29 -3.41
C LYS A 113 17.17 10.51 -4.04
N ILE A 114 16.09 10.31 -3.29
CA ILE A 114 14.87 9.68 -3.79
C ILE A 114 14.14 10.67 -4.72
N PRO A 115 13.59 10.23 -5.87
CA PRO A 115 12.83 11.09 -6.77
C PRO A 115 11.67 11.80 -6.05
N ALA A 116 11.38 13.04 -6.45
CA ALA A 116 10.30 13.83 -5.86
C ALA A 116 8.90 13.46 -6.41
N ALA A 117 8.85 12.73 -7.53
CA ALA A 117 7.62 12.18 -8.07
C ALA A 117 7.18 10.96 -7.27
N ASP A 118 5.91 10.62 -7.31
CA ASP A 118 5.33 9.39 -6.76
C ASP A 118 5.66 9.15 -5.27
N ARG A 119 5.67 10.25 -4.49
CA ARG A 119 5.80 10.19 -3.05
C ARG A 119 4.42 10.24 -2.40
N TRP A 120 4.21 9.32 -1.49
CA TRP A 120 2.97 9.14 -0.76
C TRP A 120 3.21 9.33 0.73
N PHE A 121 2.19 9.74 1.44
CA PHE A 121 2.17 9.79 2.89
C PHE A 121 0.90 9.12 3.38
N ALA A 122 1.02 7.87 3.82
CA ALA A 122 -0.08 7.12 4.41
C ALA A 122 -0.12 7.40 5.91
N VAL A 123 -1.32 7.65 6.44
CA VAL A 123 -1.51 8.08 7.83
C VAL A 123 -2.66 7.33 8.48
N GLY A 124 -2.49 6.99 9.75
CA GLY A 124 -3.55 6.52 10.64
C GLY A 124 -4.44 7.67 11.10
N SER A 125 -5.53 7.33 11.78
CA SER A 125 -6.61 8.25 12.12
C SER A 125 -6.19 9.43 13.00
N ASP A 126 -5.28 9.24 13.94
CA ASP A 126 -4.88 10.30 14.86
C ASP A 126 -3.97 11.32 14.18
N ILE A 127 -3.06 10.84 13.30
CA ILE A 127 -2.23 11.74 12.48
C ILE A 127 -3.08 12.47 11.43
N GLU A 128 -4.09 11.81 10.85
CA GLU A 128 -5.05 12.47 9.97
C GLU A 128 -5.76 13.62 10.70
N ALA A 129 -6.28 13.36 11.90
CA ALA A 129 -6.92 14.39 12.73
C ALA A 129 -5.96 15.54 13.06
N ALA A 130 -4.69 15.25 13.35
CA ALA A 130 -3.66 16.26 13.57
C ALA A 130 -3.40 17.12 12.31
N ILE A 131 -3.39 16.53 11.11
CA ILE A 131 -3.26 17.27 9.85
C ILE A 131 -4.47 18.19 9.63
N LEU A 132 -5.67 17.69 9.86
CA LEU A 132 -6.91 18.45 9.67
C LEU A 132 -7.08 19.57 10.70
N SER A 133 -6.49 19.45 11.88
CA SER A 133 -6.54 20.46 12.94
C SER A 133 -5.57 21.64 12.74
N ASP A 134 -4.58 21.53 11.85
CA ASP A 134 -3.65 22.63 11.59
C ASP A 134 -4.38 23.85 10.97
N THR A 135 -4.47 24.92 11.76
CA THR A 135 -5.19 26.17 11.39
C THR A 135 -4.62 26.87 10.15
N LEU A 136 -3.34 26.69 9.84
CA LEU A 136 -2.74 27.29 8.65
C LEU A 136 -3.03 26.48 7.39
N LEU A 137 -3.14 25.15 7.50
CA LEU A 137 -3.61 24.33 6.39
C LEU A 137 -5.09 24.60 6.09
N GLN A 138 -5.91 24.85 7.10
CA GLN A 138 -7.30 25.30 6.93
C GLN A 138 -7.38 26.64 6.17
N LYS A 139 -6.53 27.63 6.49
CA LYS A 139 -6.51 28.93 5.81
C LYS A 139 -6.00 28.88 4.37
N VAL A 140 -5.08 28.01 4.05
CA VAL A 140 -4.61 27.80 2.65
C VAL A 140 -5.75 27.25 1.80
N ASN A 141 -6.65 26.47 2.37
CA ASN A 141 -7.81 25.94 1.69
C ASN A 141 -8.91 27.00 1.45
N GLU A 142 -8.98 28.06 2.26
CA GLU A 142 -9.89 29.18 2.02
C GLU A 142 -9.58 29.96 0.74
N SER A 143 -8.34 29.90 0.26
CA SER A 143 -7.89 30.64 -0.95
C SER A 143 -7.99 29.86 -2.26
N GLY A 144 -8.30 28.56 -2.29
CA GLY A 144 -8.14 27.77 -3.50
C GLY A 144 -9.15 26.67 -3.83
N SER A 145 -9.74 25.96 -2.90
CA SER A 145 -10.82 25.00 -3.20
C SER A 145 -11.67 24.65 -1.99
N SER A 146 -12.97 24.75 -2.17
CA SER A 146 -13.98 24.40 -1.15
C SER A 146 -14.17 22.88 -0.93
N GLU A 147 -13.44 22.04 -1.68
CA GLU A 147 -13.61 20.59 -1.64
C GLU A 147 -12.94 19.92 -0.42
N VAL A 148 -11.81 20.46 0.03
CA VAL A 148 -11.09 19.88 1.18
C VAL A 148 -11.89 20.05 2.47
N LEU A 149 -12.55 21.19 2.66
CA LEU A 149 -13.42 21.45 3.81
C LEU A 149 -14.71 20.61 3.80
N ARG A 150 -15.21 20.26 2.61
CA ARG A 150 -16.45 19.49 2.47
C ARG A 150 -16.26 18.00 2.58
N ASN A 151 -15.14 17.48 2.06
CA ASN A 151 -14.92 16.04 1.88
C ASN A 151 -13.83 15.49 2.80
N ALA A 152 -13.19 16.32 3.65
CA ALA A 152 -12.04 15.95 4.47
C ALA A 152 -10.89 15.26 3.67
N THR A 153 -10.80 15.54 2.37
CA THR A 153 -9.78 14.95 1.50
C THR A 153 -8.55 15.84 1.53
N ILE A 154 -7.47 15.38 2.13
CA ILE A 154 -6.26 16.18 2.34
C ILE A 154 -5.51 16.44 1.03
N GLY A 155 -5.63 15.57 0.05
CA GLY A 155 -5.05 15.76 -1.28
C GLY A 155 -3.52 15.73 -1.27
N ARG A 156 -2.87 16.80 -1.77
CA ARG A 156 -1.42 16.87 -1.92
C ARG A 156 -0.80 17.98 -1.09
N LEU A 157 0.07 17.63 -0.12
CA LEU A 157 0.76 18.58 0.75
C LEU A 157 2.28 18.38 0.69
N PHE A 158 3.04 19.48 0.62
CA PHE A 158 4.51 19.48 0.63
C PHE A 158 5.17 18.48 -0.34
N GLY A 159 4.47 18.14 -1.43
CA GLY A 159 4.97 17.20 -2.45
C GLY A 159 4.65 15.73 -2.18
N PHE A 160 3.89 15.44 -1.12
CA PHE A 160 3.33 14.12 -0.84
C PHE A 160 1.86 14.07 -1.24
N THR A 161 1.42 12.96 -1.79
CA THR A 161 0.01 12.60 -1.88
C THR A 161 -0.38 11.94 -0.57
N ILE A 162 -1.31 12.53 0.18
CA ILE A 162 -1.73 12.05 1.49
C ILE A 162 -2.89 11.07 1.31
N VAL A 163 -2.78 9.93 1.97
CA VAL A 163 -3.81 8.89 2.00
C VAL A 163 -4.08 8.53 3.45
N ALA A 164 -5.31 8.72 3.90
CA ALA A 164 -5.77 8.20 5.18
C ALA A 164 -6.13 6.72 4.99
N ASP A 165 -5.52 5.88 5.81
CA ASP A 165 -5.76 4.44 5.80
C ASP A 165 -6.16 3.99 7.21
N PRO A 166 -7.43 3.65 7.43
CA PRO A 166 -7.91 3.23 8.76
C PRO A 166 -7.37 1.87 9.20
N THR A 167 -6.69 1.14 8.32
CA THR A 167 -6.07 -0.16 8.67
C THR A 167 -4.67 0.00 9.26
N LEU A 168 -4.05 1.19 9.10
CA LEU A 168 -2.81 1.54 9.80
C LEU A 168 -3.07 1.79 11.30
N PRO A 169 -2.06 1.57 12.17
CA PRO A 169 -2.14 2.03 13.56
C PRO A 169 -2.47 3.53 13.62
N SER A 170 -3.33 3.92 14.56
CA SER A 170 -3.87 5.29 14.61
C SER A 170 -2.80 6.36 14.77
N ASP A 171 -1.75 6.04 15.53
CA ASP A 171 -0.61 6.89 15.88
C ASP A 171 0.55 6.83 14.87
N PHE A 172 0.40 6.05 13.80
CA PHE A 172 1.44 5.78 12.83
C PHE A 172 1.20 6.48 11.49
N GLY A 173 2.28 6.97 10.88
CA GLY A 173 2.30 7.48 9.51
C GLY A 173 3.61 7.11 8.81
N ILE A 174 3.56 7.02 7.49
CA ILE A 174 4.73 6.68 6.69
C ILE A 174 4.81 7.51 5.41
N ALA A 175 5.93 8.20 5.22
CA ALA A 175 6.28 8.87 3.98
C ALA A 175 7.13 7.95 3.12
N TYR A 176 6.67 7.60 1.92
CA TYR A 176 7.37 6.65 1.07
C TYR A 176 7.29 7.01 -0.41
N HIS A 177 8.22 6.48 -1.18
CA HIS A 177 8.19 6.49 -2.63
C HIS A 177 7.56 5.18 -3.11
N ARG A 178 6.84 5.22 -4.21
CA ARG A 178 6.15 4.06 -4.80
C ARG A 178 7.00 2.78 -4.87
N ASP A 179 8.31 2.90 -5.16
CA ASP A 179 9.22 1.75 -5.28
C ASP A 179 9.83 1.31 -3.93
N ALA A 180 9.31 1.76 -2.78
CA ALA A 180 9.78 1.33 -1.47
C ALA A 180 9.34 -0.10 -1.14
N PHE A 181 8.11 -0.43 -1.50
CA PHE A 181 7.46 -1.69 -1.19
C PHE A 181 6.98 -2.39 -2.46
N ALA A 182 6.90 -3.70 -2.39
CA ALA A 182 6.20 -4.51 -3.39
C ALA A 182 5.12 -5.34 -2.71
N HIS A 183 3.94 -5.32 -3.30
CA HIS A 183 2.84 -6.21 -2.98
C HIS A 183 2.45 -6.95 -4.24
N VAL A 184 2.35 -8.27 -4.16
CA VAL A 184 2.05 -9.14 -5.31
C VAL A 184 0.96 -10.11 -4.93
N THR A 185 -0.03 -10.26 -5.82
CA THR A 185 -1.08 -11.26 -5.69
C THR A 185 -1.09 -12.18 -6.90
N ARG A 186 -1.46 -13.43 -6.69
CA ARG A 186 -1.59 -14.42 -7.75
C ARG A 186 -2.76 -15.35 -7.47
N PRO A 187 -3.75 -15.48 -8.37
CA PRO A 187 -4.85 -16.42 -8.18
C PRO A 187 -4.31 -17.84 -8.27
N SER A 188 -4.88 -18.73 -7.48
CA SER A 188 -4.60 -20.16 -7.56
C SER A 188 -5.08 -20.73 -8.90
N ARG A 189 -4.56 -21.90 -9.31
CA ARG A 189 -5.03 -22.60 -10.50
C ARG A 189 -6.53 -22.91 -10.38
N GLN A 190 -7.27 -22.75 -11.47
CA GLN A 190 -8.67 -23.14 -11.53
C GLN A 190 -8.77 -24.67 -11.45
N PRO A 191 -9.62 -25.20 -10.55
CA PRO A 191 -9.82 -26.64 -10.42
C PRO A 191 -10.70 -27.18 -11.57
N ASP A 192 -10.34 -28.30 -12.14
CA ASP A 192 -11.06 -28.93 -13.25
C ASP A 192 -12.41 -29.53 -12.79
N GLY A 193 -12.58 -29.81 -11.49
CA GLY A 193 -13.79 -30.43 -10.92
C GLY A 193 -14.79 -29.47 -10.29
N ALA A 194 -14.55 -28.14 -10.35
CA ALA A 194 -15.52 -27.18 -9.85
C ALA A 194 -16.69 -27.00 -10.82
N ALA A 195 -17.91 -26.82 -10.29
CA ALA A 195 -19.07 -26.52 -11.11
C ALA A 195 -18.89 -25.18 -11.85
N PHE A 196 -18.26 -24.20 -11.18
CA PHE A 196 -17.85 -22.93 -11.77
C PHE A 196 -16.55 -22.45 -11.13
N SER A 197 -15.65 -21.92 -11.95
CA SER A 197 -14.46 -21.22 -11.47
C SER A 197 -14.08 -20.09 -12.41
N ALA A 198 -13.73 -18.94 -11.84
CA ALA A 198 -13.26 -17.77 -12.57
C ALA A 198 -12.10 -17.11 -11.84
N SER A 199 -11.20 -16.47 -12.60
CA SER A 199 -10.13 -15.64 -12.03
C SER A 199 -10.20 -14.28 -12.68
N VAL A 200 -10.05 -13.24 -11.86
CA VAL A 200 -10.05 -11.83 -12.27
C VAL A 200 -8.79 -11.19 -11.73
N ALA A 201 -8.14 -10.39 -12.56
CA ALA A 201 -7.03 -9.52 -12.16
C ALA A 201 -7.36 -8.09 -12.55
N GLN A 202 -7.41 -7.20 -11.58
CA GLN A 202 -7.72 -5.78 -11.76
C GLN A 202 -6.99 -4.95 -10.69
N ASP A 203 -6.47 -3.78 -11.10
CA ASP A 203 -5.83 -2.79 -10.22
C ASP A 203 -4.72 -3.35 -9.30
N GLY A 204 -4.00 -4.38 -9.77
CA GLY A 204 -2.93 -5.03 -9.01
C GLY A 204 -3.40 -6.17 -8.10
N TYR A 205 -4.69 -6.41 -8.00
CA TYR A 205 -5.27 -7.53 -7.27
C TYR A 205 -5.70 -8.63 -8.22
N ALA A 206 -5.42 -9.88 -7.85
CA ALA A 206 -5.83 -11.04 -8.63
C ALA A 206 -6.54 -12.03 -7.70
N LEU A 207 -7.80 -12.29 -7.96
CA LEU A 207 -8.67 -13.15 -7.15
C LEU A 207 -9.17 -14.32 -7.99
N ARG A 208 -9.39 -15.46 -7.34
CA ARG A 208 -10.10 -16.59 -7.90
C ARG A 208 -11.40 -16.80 -7.15
N TRP A 209 -12.47 -17.05 -7.87
CA TRP A 209 -13.76 -17.47 -7.33
C TRP A 209 -14.07 -18.89 -7.78
N ILE A 210 -14.55 -19.73 -6.85
CA ILE A 210 -15.00 -21.10 -7.08
C ILE A 210 -16.39 -21.24 -6.51
N GLN A 211 -17.27 -21.91 -7.25
CA GLN A 211 -18.56 -22.36 -6.78
C GLN A 211 -18.69 -23.87 -7.00
N HIS A 212 -19.15 -24.56 -5.99
CA HIS A 212 -19.36 -26.02 -6.02
C HIS A 212 -20.56 -26.38 -5.18
N TYR A 213 -21.41 -27.27 -5.71
CA TYR A 213 -22.56 -27.82 -4.97
C TYR A 213 -22.15 -29.07 -4.18
N ASN A 214 -22.49 -29.11 -2.91
CA ASN A 214 -22.27 -30.26 -2.03
C ASN A 214 -23.58 -31.04 -1.82
N PRO A 215 -23.80 -32.14 -2.51
CA PRO A 215 -25.06 -32.91 -2.43
C PRO A 215 -25.24 -33.60 -1.08
N LEU A 216 -24.20 -33.79 -0.29
CA LEU A 216 -24.29 -34.43 1.03
C LEU A 216 -24.85 -33.47 2.09
N GLN A 217 -24.77 -32.19 1.88
CA GLN A 217 -25.24 -31.16 2.83
C GLN A 217 -26.35 -30.30 2.23
N LEU A 218 -26.72 -30.50 0.96
CA LEU A 218 -27.71 -29.72 0.22
C LEU A 218 -27.41 -28.22 0.29
N GLU A 219 -26.22 -27.89 -0.14
CA GLU A 219 -25.71 -26.49 -0.10
C GLU A 219 -24.80 -26.18 -1.27
N ASP A 220 -24.86 -24.98 -1.78
CA ASP A 220 -23.80 -24.37 -2.59
C ASP A 220 -22.66 -23.84 -1.70
N GLN A 221 -21.43 -24.01 -2.17
CA GLN A 221 -20.23 -23.49 -1.52
C GLN A 221 -19.57 -22.48 -2.44
N SER A 222 -19.39 -21.27 -1.96
CA SER A 222 -18.70 -20.19 -2.65
C SER A 222 -17.38 -19.88 -1.94
N VAL A 223 -16.28 -19.88 -2.69
CA VAL A 223 -14.95 -19.60 -2.16
C VAL A 223 -14.27 -18.54 -3.03
N VAL A 224 -13.79 -17.47 -2.40
CA VAL A 224 -12.91 -16.48 -3.03
C VAL A 224 -11.54 -16.58 -2.37
N ASP A 225 -10.49 -16.75 -3.17
CA ASP A 225 -9.12 -16.90 -2.65
C ASP A 225 -8.06 -16.27 -3.55
N THR A 226 -6.89 -16.04 -2.95
CA THR A 226 -5.67 -15.66 -3.68
C THR A 226 -4.42 -15.97 -2.87
N PHE A 227 -3.30 -16.18 -3.57
CA PHE A 227 -1.96 -16.13 -2.97
C PHE A 227 -1.44 -14.70 -2.97
N PHE A 228 -0.69 -14.34 -1.95
CA PHE A 228 -0.14 -13.01 -1.83
C PHE A 228 1.22 -13.00 -1.13
N GLY A 229 1.92 -11.89 -1.28
CA GLY A 229 3.16 -11.60 -0.58
C GLY A 229 3.46 -10.11 -0.64
N ALA A 230 4.03 -9.60 0.44
CA ALA A 230 4.54 -8.24 0.53
C ALA A 230 6.00 -8.26 0.96
N THR A 231 6.78 -7.30 0.51
CA THR A 231 8.18 -7.15 0.94
C THR A 231 8.65 -5.72 0.76
N THR A 232 9.57 -5.31 1.61
CA THR A 232 10.29 -4.04 1.48
C THR A 232 11.40 -4.18 0.44
N LEU A 233 11.31 -3.45 -0.68
CA LEU A 233 12.33 -3.43 -1.74
C LEU A 233 13.52 -2.55 -1.37
N ASP A 234 13.27 -1.38 -0.81
CA ASP A 234 14.30 -0.42 -0.41
C ASP A 234 13.81 0.43 0.77
N ALA A 235 14.25 0.09 1.97
CA ALA A 235 13.89 0.79 3.20
C ALA A 235 14.34 2.28 3.19
N ASN A 236 15.38 2.64 2.41
CA ASN A 236 15.81 4.04 2.31
C ASN A 236 14.79 4.94 1.61
N ARG A 237 13.83 4.34 0.89
CA ARG A 237 12.76 5.06 0.18
C ARG A 237 11.52 5.31 1.03
N ALA A 238 11.58 4.92 2.29
CA ALA A 238 10.51 5.12 3.25
C ALA A 238 11.04 5.74 4.55
N VAL A 239 10.16 6.45 5.24
CA VAL A 239 10.44 7.09 6.52
C VAL A 239 9.16 7.05 7.35
N SER A 240 9.19 6.41 8.50
CA SER A 240 8.06 6.39 9.43
C SER A 240 8.00 7.66 10.27
N VAL A 241 6.81 7.95 10.71
CA VAL A 241 6.45 9.10 11.57
C VAL A 241 5.49 8.58 12.62
N GLU A 242 5.69 8.95 13.87
CA GLU A 242 4.85 8.53 14.98
C GLU A 242 4.23 9.75 15.68
N LEU A 243 3.08 9.56 16.28
CA LEU A 243 2.46 10.55 17.16
C LEU A 243 3.23 10.60 18.47
N ALA A 244 3.40 11.79 19.04
CA ALA A 244 3.96 11.93 20.39
C ALA A 244 2.97 11.37 21.43
N PRO A 245 3.48 10.69 22.47
CA PRO A 245 2.65 10.15 23.53
C PRO A 245 1.92 11.23 24.35
#